data_ab4ad3b6653bc6549786ae9e12b50a80
#
_entry.id   ab4ad3b6653bc6549786ae9e12b50a80
#
_cell.length_a   1.000
_cell.length_b   1.000
_cell.length_c   1.000
_cell.angle_alpha   90.00
_cell.angle_beta   90.00
_cell.angle_gamma   90.00
#
_symmetry.space_group_name_H-M   'P 1'
#
loop_
_entity.id
_entity.type
_entity.pdbx_description
1 polymer ?
#
loop_
_entity_poly.entity_id
_entity_poly.type
_entity_poly.pdbx_seq_one_letter_code
_entity_poly.pdbx_strand_id
1 'polypeptide(L)'
;MTMKGLFIGAAMAALLSGCARTSITSTGGVQNYMPDNAVIAHRGTIYWAPELTEAAFRWARNTGADYVELDVQRSKDSVLIIMHDKTFKRTTDVAVKFPGREADPIGSFTCEEIMTLDAGSAFNKKNPDQARQIFAGQNVLVFEDVFRIAEGKRIKRNTDGTRVFTKDESGKYHFEYEADPADNGHRPGVYIETKIPDEYPGLEEQVYDELARIGWNPLVGEIPAAEEPFWKGDRVNVGNTRGKILVQTFSRPGMMNFKRVFGEKVLASFLIGNPKTNEFAKPEVTDEIIAFAKECGAPFIGTNLGDANDGLSPEFAGKIHAAGLKVNVYSFNTVEQMEKYFGPGEGKKSAPLADGMITNRTDLTVDFYNARKVRAYGTEKTPQETLADLGYNQ
;
A
#
# COMPACT_ATOMS: atom_id res chain seq x y z
N MET A 1 -62.72 50.49 -6.44
CA MET A 1 -62.71 49.05 -6.78
C MET A 1 -61.25 48.62 -6.96
N THR A 2 -60.67 48.03 -5.95
CA THR A 2 -59.26 47.71 -5.86
C THR A 2 -59.07 46.21 -5.98
N MET A 3 -58.44 45.76 -7.05
CA MET A 3 -58.03 44.36 -7.21
C MET A 3 -56.69 44.13 -6.52
N LYS A 4 -56.66 43.23 -5.56
CA LYS A 4 -55.46 42.72 -4.90
C LYS A 4 -54.88 41.59 -5.73
N GLY A 5 -53.65 41.76 -6.25
CA GLY A 5 -52.88 40.69 -6.89
C GLY A 5 -52.19 39.82 -5.84
N LEU A 6 -52.38 38.52 -5.97
CA LEU A 6 -51.78 37.47 -5.12
C LEU A 6 -50.45 37.02 -5.77
N PHE A 7 -49.32 37.32 -5.11
CA PHE A 7 -47.99 36.76 -5.47
C PHE A 7 -47.84 35.41 -4.80
N ILE A 8 -47.74 34.34 -5.56
CA ILE A 8 -47.36 33.02 -5.12
C ILE A 8 -45.82 32.93 -5.23
N GLY A 9 -45.13 32.99 -4.10
CA GLY A 9 -43.70 32.73 -4.03
C GLY A 9 -43.44 31.21 -4.02
N ALA A 10 -42.80 30.72 -5.06
CA ALA A 10 -42.28 29.36 -5.09
C ALA A 10 -40.99 29.31 -4.26
N ALA A 11 -41.04 28.64 -3.09
CA ALA A 11 -39.86 28.33 -2.31
C ALA A 11 -39.12 27.13 -2.94
N MET A 12 -37.98 27.41 -3.51
CA MET A 12 -37.05 26.38 -4.02
C MET A 12 -36.29 25.80 -2.82
N ALA A 13 -36.66 24.61 -2.38
CA ALA A 13 -35.94 23.86 -1.37
C ALA A 13 -34.66 23.29 -1.99
N ALA A 14 -33.51 23.89 -1.68
CA ALA A 14 -32.22 23.31 -2.01
C ALA A 14 -31.97 22.11 -1.11
N LEU A 15 -32.06 20.92 -1.68
CA LEU A 15 -31.58 19.69 -1.04
C LEU A 15 -30.04 19.74 -0.99
N LEU A 16 -29.50 20.20 0.13
CA LEU A 16 -28.10 20.00 0.48
C LEU A 16 -27.91 18.52 0.80
N SER A 17 -27.42 17.78 -0.20
CA SER A 17 -26.89 16.44 -0.02
C SER A 17 -25.68 16.56 0.91
N GLY A 18 -25.85 16.23 2.18
CA GLY A 18 -24.79 16.21 3.17
C GLY A 18 -23.87 15.01 2.87
N CYS A 19 -22.74 15.27 2.21
CA CYS A 19 -21.58 14.37 2.29
C CYS A 19 -21.24 14.25 3.78
N ALA A 20 -21.35 13.04 4.32
CA ALA A 20 -20.87 12.73 5.67
C ALA A 20 -19.36 12.99 5.71
N ARG A 21 -18.96 14.16 6.22
CA ARG A 21 -17.59 14.42 6.63
C ARG A 21 -17.34 13.55 7.85
N THR A 22 -16.61 12.45 7.70
CA THR A 22 -15.98 11.75 8.81
C THR A 22 -14.90 12.68 9.37
N SER A 23 -15.28 13.58 10.27
CA SER A 23 -14.33 14.35 11.05
C SER A 23 -13.68 13.38 12.04
N ILE A 24 -12.36 13.22 11.93
CA ILE A 24 -11.55 12.53 12.94
C ILE A 24 -11.63 13.36 14.21
N THR A 25 -12.48 12.94 15.16
CA THR A 25 -12.46 13.53 16.49
C THR A 25 -11.20 13.09 17.21
N SER A 26 -10.48 14.00 17.81
CA SER A 26 -9.16 13.84 18.47
C SER A 26 -9.14 12.90 19.69
N THR A 27 -10.15 12.08 19.89
CA THR A 27 -10.30 11.13 21.01
C THR A 27 -10.16 9.65 20.62
N GLY A 28 -9.83 9.35 19.36
CA GLY A 28 -9.65 7.98 18.87
C GLY A 28 -8.18 7.53 18.87
N GLY A 29 -7.94 6.22 19.06
CA GLY A 29 -6.59 5.63 18.94
C GLY A 29 -6.01 5.74 17.53
N VAL A 30 -4.74 5.33 17.38
CA VAL A 30 -3.97 5.39 16.13
C VAL A 30 -4.68 4.71 14.95
N GLN A 31 -5.48 3.66 15.20
CA GLN A 31 -6.27 2.98 14.16
C GLN A 31 -7.18 3.92 13.34
N ASN A 32 -7.54 5.08 13.90
CA ASN A 32 -8.38 6.07 13.20
C ASN A 32 -7.59 6.96 12.23
N TYR A 33 -6.28 6.79 12.14
CA TYR A 33 -5.45 7.44 11.12
C TYR A 33 -5.51 6.74 9.75
N MET A 34 -6.20 5.60 9.67
CA MET A 34 -6.48 4.90 8.42
C MET A 34 -7.95 5.08 8.03
N PRO A 35 -8.28 5.36 6.76
CA PRO A 35 -9.66 5.42 6.31
C PRO A 35 -10.34 4.06 6.48
N ASP A 36 -11.63 4.07 6.84
CA ASP A 36 -12.44 2.86 6.80
C ASP A 36 -12.56 2.36 5.35
N ASN A 37 -12.59 1.04 5.17
CA ASN A 37 -12.63 0.39 3.85
C ASN A 37 -11.45 0.80 2.95
N ALA A 38 -10.26 0.86 3.51
CA ALA A 38 -9.06 1.24 2.77
C ALA A 38 -8.77 0.29 1.63
N VAL A 39 -8.42 0.86 0.48
CA VAL A 39 -7.90 0.14 -0.69
C VAL A 39 -6.38 0.16 -0.65
N ILE A 40 -5.77 -1.00 -0.42
CA ILE A 40 -4.33 -1.15 -0.26
C ILE A 40 -3.80 -1.92 -1.47
N ALA A 41 -3.05 -1.25 -2.34
CA ALA A 41 -2.53 -1.82 -3.58
C ALA A 41 -1.32 -2.72 -3.29
N HIS A 42 -1.53 -4.04 -3.24
CA HIS A 42 -0.52 -5.06 -2.96
C HIS A 42 0.61 -5.02 -3.99
N ARG A 43 1.82 -4.67 -3.56
CA ARG A 43 3.01 -4.49 -4.40
C ARG A 43 2.79 -3.52 -5.58
N GLY A 44 1.94 -2.50 -5.36
CA GLY A 44 1.42 -1.63 -6.41
C GLY A 44 0.31 -2.30 -7.22
N THR A 45 0.63 -3.33 -7.96
CA THR A 45 -0.24 -4.35 -8.57
C THR A 45 0.62 -5.53 -9.00
N ILE A 46 0.05 -6.74 -9.02
CA ILE A 46 0.72 -7.91 -9.60
C ILE A 46 -0.01 -8.42 -10.85
N TYR A 47 -1.10 -7.75 -11.22
CA TYR A 47 -1.97 -8.15 -12.34
C TYR A 47 -1.76 -7.28 -13.58
N TRP A 48 -1.70 -5.94 -13.43
CA TRP A 48 -1.66 -5.01 -14.56
C TRP A 48 -0.25 -4.57 -14.94
N ALA A 49 0.71 -4.69 -14.03
CA ALA A 49 2.12 -4.34 -14.26
C ALA A 49 3.04 -5.23 -13.41
N PRO A 50 4.36 -5.27 -13.71
CA PRO A 50 5.31 -6.00 -12.89
C PRO A 50 5.30 -5.53 -11.44
N GLU A 51 5.15 -6.47 -10.49
CA GLU A 51 5.10 -6.16 -9.05
C GLU A 51 6.32 -5.35 -8.60
N LEU A 52 6.12 -4.43 -7.64
CA LEU A 52 7.16 -3.65 -6.99
C LEU A 52 8.04 -2.83 -7.95
N THR A 53 7.49 -2.41 -9.10
CA THR A 53 8.16 -1.54 -10.08
C THR A 53 7.52 -0.15 -10.14
N GLU A 54 8.24 0.79 -10.78
CA GLU A 54 7.72 2.14 -11.02
C GLU A 54 6.36 2.10 -11.74
N ALA A 55 6.20 1.21 -12.73
CA ALA A 55 4.95 1.03 -13.46
C ALA A 55 3.79 0.63 -12.53
N ALA A 56 4.03 -0.33 -11.64
CA ALA A 56 3.00 -0.81 -10.71
C ALA A 56 2.56 0.27 -9.72
N PHE A 57 3.50 0.99 -9.11
CA PHE A 57 3.19 2.02 -8.12
C PHE A 57 2.54 3.27 -8.73
N ARG A 58 3.00 3.71 -9.91
CA ARG A 58 2.37 4.82 -10.65
C ARG A 58 0.94 4.46 -11.06
N TRP A 59 0.73 3.23 -11.52
CA TRP A 59 -0.60 2.74 -11.86
C TRP A 59 -1.52 2.70 -10.64
N ALA A 60 -1.08 2.14 -9.51
CA ALA A 60 -1.85 2.07 -8.28
C ALA A 60 -2.23 3.46 -7.75
N ARG A 61 -1.27 4.41 -7.76
CA ARG A 61 -1.53 5.81 -7.42
C ARG A 61 -2.64 6.38 -8.29
N ASN A 62 -2.50 6.29 -9.62
CA ASN A 62 -3.44 6.89 -10.56
C ASN A 62 -4.80 6.19 -10.59
N THR A 63 -4.89 4.93 -10.17
CA THR A 63 -6.16 4.21 -10.01
C THR A 63 -6.89 4.58 -8.72
N GLY A 64 -6.23 5.31 -7.80
CA GLY A 64 -6.86 5.81 -6.57
C GLY A 64 -6.77 4.85 -5.38
N ALA A 65 -5.68 4.09 -5.26
CA ALA A 65 -5.36 3.36 -4.02
C ALA A 65 -5.23 4.34 -2.85
N ASP A 66 -5.74 3.97 -1.67
CA ASP A 66 -5.50 4.73 -0.43
C ASP A 66 -4.10 4.53 0.09
N TYR A 67 -3.56 3.32 -0.09
CA TYR A 67 -2.19 2.96 0.19
C TYR A 67 -1.58 2.17 -0.96
N VAL A 68 -0.29 2.37 -1.19
CA VAL A 68 0.55 1.45 -1.96
C VAL A 68 1.37 0.61 -0.99
N GLU A 69 1.31 -0.70 -1.15
CA GLU A 69 2.03 -1.64 -0.28
C GLU A 69 3.33 -2.06 -0.93
N LEU A 70 4.39 -2.17 -0.11
CA LEU A 70 5.75 -2.54 -0.52
C LEU A 70 6.40 -3.51 0.46
N ASP A 71 7.36 -4.29 -0.06
CA ASP A 71 8.21 -5.20 0.68
C ASP A 71 9.64 -4.67 0.73
N VAL A 72 10.22 -4.45 1.91
CA VAL A 72 11.57 -3.90 2.06
C VAL A 72 12.56 -4.91 2.61
N GLN A 73 13.74 -4.95 2.01
CA GLN A 73 14.93 -5.69 2.41
C GLN A 73 16.16 -4.78 2.29
N ARG A 74 17.36 -5.30 2.53
CA ARG A 74 18.60 -4.50 2.53
C ARG A 74 19.65 -5.11 1.61
N SER A 75 20.28 -4.27 0.77
CA SER A 75 21.42 -4.64 -0.06
C SER A 75 22.70 -4.85 0.78
N LYS A 76 23.74 -5.39 0.13
CA LYS A 76 25.06 -5.59 0.72
C LYS A 76 25.69 -4.29 1.25
N ASP A 77 25.49 -3.20 0.55
CA ASP A 77 25.98 -1.85 0.88
C ASP A 77 24.94 -1.00 1.63
N SER A 78 24.01 -1.67 2.33
CA SER A 78 23.06 -1.08 3.27
C SER A 78 22.04 -0.11 2.67
N VAL A 79 21.68 -0.27 1.39
CA VAL A 79 20.55 0.45 0.78
C VAL A 79 19.28 -0.36 0.98
N LEU A 80 18.16 0.31 1.35
CA LEU A 80 16.85 -0.33 1.43
C LEU A 80 16.32 -0.59 0.03
N ILE A 81 16.04 -1.87 -0.28
CA ILE A 81 15.64 -2.38 -1.60
C ILE A 81 14.20 -2.91 -1.52
N ILE A 82 13.43 -2.67 -2.57
CA ILE A 82 12.04 -3.10 -2.66
C ILE A 82 11.97 -4.45 -3.38
N MET A 83 11.76 -5.53 -2.61
CA MET A 83 11.66 -6.90 -3.13
C MET A 83 10.97 -7.83 -2.14
N HIS A 84 10.01 -8.62 -2.63
CA HIS A 84 9.26 -9.57 -1.81
C HIS A 84 10.06 -10.83 -1.45
N ASP A 85 10.63 -11.49 -2.48
CA ASP A 85 11.31 -12.77 -2.30
C ASP A 85 12.71 -12.58 -1.70
N LYS A 86 13.26 -13.63 -1.09
CA LYS A 86 14.64 -13.63 -0.55
C LYS A 86 15.71 -13.50 -1.64
N THR A 87 15.35 -13.77 -2.90
CA THR A 87 16.25 -13.74 -4.06
C THR A 87 15.60 -13.01 -5.23
N PHE A 88 16.39 -12.58 -6.21
CA PHE A 88 15.90 -11.91 -7.41
C PHE A 88 15.36 -12.87 -8.49
N LYS A 89 15.43 -14.20 -8.29
CA LYS A 89 15.22 -15.23 -9.30
C LYS A 89 13.86 -15.18 -9.99
N ARG A 90 12.77 -14.93 -9.22
CA ARG A 90 11.41 -15.05 -9.75
C ARG A 90 10.99 -13.89 -10.64
N THR A 91 11.44 -12.69 -10.31
CA THR A 91 10.92 -11.43 -10.89
C THR A 91 11.95 -10.67 -11.71
N THR A 92 13.21 -11.13 -11.77
CA THR A 92 14.25 -10.43 -12.50
C THR A 92 15.03 -11.34 -13.45
N ASP A 93 15.91 -10.72 -14.25
CA ASP A 93 16.85 -11.38 -15.14
C ASP A 93 18.18 -11.75 -14.46
N VAL A 94 18.22 -11.90 -13.12
CA VAL A 94 19.44 -12.15 -12.34
C VAL A 94 20.27 -13.33 -12.86
N ALA A 95 19.62 -14.40 -13.34
CA ALA A 95 20.30 -15.57 -13.91
C ALA A 95 21.08 -15.23 -15.21
N VAL A 96 20.68 -14.18 -15.92
CA VAL A 96 21.36 -13.68 -17.13
C VAL A 96 22.45 -12.69 -16.76
N LYS A 97 22.15 -11.73 -15.88
CA LYS A 97 23.09 -10.67 -15.46
C LYS A 97 24.20 -11.19 -14.56
N PHE A 98 23.88 -12.12 -13.67
CA PHE A 98 24.80 -12.68 -12.67
C PHE A 98 24.70 -14.22 -12.67
N PRO A 99 25.19 -14.92 -13.73
CA PRO A 99 25.08 -16.37 -13.82
C PRO A 99 25.70 -17.06 -12.60
N GLY A 100 24.97 -18.02 -12.03
CA GLY A 100 25.38 -18.76 -10.83
C GLY A 100 25.06 -18.06 -9.50
N ARG A 101 24.51 -16.83 -9.52
CA ARG A 101 24.09 -16.10 -8.32
C ARG A 101 22.57 -15.96 -8.18
N GLU A 102 21.78 -16.66 -9.00
CA GLU A 102 20.32 -16.58 -8.99
C GLU A 102 19.66 -17.08 -7.69
N ALA A 103 20.38 -17.86 -6.90
CA ALA A 103 19.95 -18.35 -5.59
C ALA A 103 20.54 -17.53 -4.42
N ASP A 104 21.40 -16.56 -4.71
CA ASP A 104 22.00 -15.71 -3.69
C ASP A 104 20.94 -14.81 -3.04
N PRO A 105 21.04 -14.56 -1.70
CA PRO A 105 20.15 -13.63 -1.02
C PRO A 105 20.38 -12.19 -1.48
N ILE A 106 19.33 -11.35 -1.40
CA ILE A 106 19.38 -9.92 -1.77
C ILE A 106 20.55 -9.19 -1.10
N GLY A 107 20.79 -9.44 0.17
CA GLY A 107 21.88 -8.84 0.93
C GLY A 107 23.30 -9.20 0.47
N SER A 108 23.45 -10.05 -0.55
CA SER A 108 24.76 -10.33 -1.16
C SER A 108 25.08 -9.43 -2.37
N PHE A 109 24.08 -8.70 -2.89
CA PHE A 109 24.22 -7.77 -4.01
C PHE A 109 24.36 -6.33 -3.54
N THR A 110 25.22 -5.55 -4.18
CA THR A 110 25.26 -4.09 -3.99
C THR A 110 24.09 -3.41 -4.68
N CYS A 111 23.75 -2.21 -4.24
CA CYS A 111 22.67 -1.42 -4.88
C CYS A 111 22.94 -1.19 -6.38
N GLU A 112 24.20 -0.96 -6.79
CA GLU A 112 24.55 -0.82 -8.21
C GLU A 112 24.30 -2.10 -9.01
N GLU A 113 24.69 -3.28 -8.50
CA GLU A 113 24.35 -4.56 -9.12
C GLU A 113 22.84 -4.72 -9.27
N ILE A 114 22.09 -4.42 -8.23
CA ILE A 114 20.61 -4.52 -8.19
C ILE A 114 19.96 -3.60 -9.23
N MET A 115 20.43 -2.35 -9.36
CA MET A 115 19.89 -1.39 -10.32
C MET A 115 20.10 -1.79 -11.79
N THR A 116 20.97 -2.78 -12.09
CA THR A 116 21.14 -3.32 -13.46
C THR A 116 20.10 -4.38 -13.82
N LEU A 117 19.36 -4.89 -12.85
CA LEU A 117 18.39 -5.98 -13.05
C LEU A 117 17.12 -5.46 -13.75
N ASP A 118 16.63 -6.27 -14.69
CA ASP A 118 15.33 -6.12 -15.35
C ASP A 118 14.26 -6.86 -14.53
N ALA A 119 13.38 -6.10 -13.88
CA ALA A 119 12.26 -6.61 -13.09
C ALA A 119 10.93 -6.67 -13.89
N GLY A 120 10.94 -6.40 -15.19
CA GLY A 120 9.73 -6.35 -16.01
C GLY A 120 9.58 -7.50 -17.00
N SER A 121 10.67 -7.96 -17.62
CA SER A 121 10.61 -9.01 -18.64
C SER A 121 10.04 -10.35 -18.13
N ALA A 122 10.29 -10.69 -16.86
CA ALA A 122 9.73 -11.89 -16.23
C ALA A 122 8.19 -11.83 -16.14
N PHE A 123 7.64 -10.65 -15.87
CA PHE A 123 6.20 -10.41 -15.88
C PHE A 123 5.60 -10.62 -17.26
N ASN A 124 6.18 -10.02 -18.30
CA ASN A 124 5.73 -10.15 -19.68
C ASN A 124 5.65 -11.62 -20.12
N LYS A 125 6.69 -12.39 -19.78
CA LYS A 125 6.73 -13.82 -20.09
C LYS A 125 5.63 -14.62 -19.39
N LYS A 126 5.33 -14.28 -18.13
CA LYS A 126 4.34 -14.99 -17.30
C LYS A 126 2.90 -14.57 -17.59
N ASN A 127 2.68 -13.34 -18.00
CA ASN A 127 1.37 -12.72 -18.18
C ASN A 127 1.22 -12.16 -19.61
N PRO A 128 1.12 -13.01 -20.65
CA PRO A 128 1.11 -12.57 -22.04
C PRO A 128 -0.03 -11.62 -22.39
N ASP A 129 -1.19 -11.76 -21.74
CA ASP A 129 -2.36 -10.89 -21.97
C ASP A 129 -2.18 -9.47 -21.42
N GLN A 130 -1.32 -9.27 -20.41
CA GLN A 130 -0.98 -7.99 -19.80
C GLN A 130 0.42 -7.50 -20.22
N ALA A 131 1.14 -8.29 -21.01
CA ALA A 131 2.50 -7.99 -21.42
C ALA A 131 2.56 -6.68 -22.23
N ARG A 132 3.59 -5.86 -21.94
CA ARG A 132 3.90 -4.64 -22.68
C ARG A 132 5.39 -4.58 -22.92
N GLN A 133 5.81 -4.25 -24.15
CA GLN A 133 7.24 -4.19 -24.46
C GLN A 133 7.99 -3.24 -23.53
N ILE A 134 7.38 -2.12 -23.18
CA ILE A 134 7.98 -1.11 -22.29
C ILE A 134 8.14 -1.55 -20.83
N PHE A 135 7.56 -2.67 -20.42
CA PHE A 135 7.83 -3.23 -19.10
C PHE A 135 9.21 -3.89 -19.03
N ALA A 136 9.77 -4.33 -20.15
CA ALA A 136 11.16 -4.78 -20.21
C ALA A 136 12.09 -3.63 -19.79
N GLY A 137 13.05 -3.92 -18.91
CA GLY A 137 13.96 -2.92 -18.37
C GLY A 137 13.42 -2.09 -17.20
N GLN A 138 12.22 -2.43 -16.64
CA GLN A 138 11.83 -1.85 -15.36
C GLN A 138 12.83 -2.24 -14.27
N ASN A 139 13.34 -1.25 -13.54
CA ASN A 139 14.34 -1.50 -12.52
C ASN A 139 13.71 -2.03 -11.22
N VAL A 140 14.51 -2.77 -10.45
CA VAL A 140 14.25 -2.97 -9.02
C VAL A 140 14.36 -1.61 -8.32
N LEU A 141 13.39 -1.31 -7.47
CA LEU A 141 13.31 -0.01 -6.79
C LEU A 141 14.11 0.01 -5.49
N VAL A 142 14.56 1.21 -5.11
CA VAL A 142 14.98 1.52 -3.75
C VAL A 142 13.81 2.08 -2.94
N PHE A 143 13.92 2.07 -1.63
CA PHE A 143 12.85 2.47 -0.72
C PHE A 143 12.29 3.88 -1.02
N GLU A 144 13.17 4.86 -1.20
CA GLU A 144 12.77 6.25 -1.49
C GLU A 144 11.89 6.39 -2.74
N ASP A 145 12.09 5.54 -3.77
CA ASP A 145 11.35 5.60 -5.04
C ASP A 145 9.84 5.57 -4.84
N VAL A 146 9.36 4.66 -3.97
CA VAL A 146 7.92 4.48 -3.75
C VAL A 146 7.28 5.72 -3.14
N PHE A 147 7.98 6.38 -2.21
CA PHE A 147 7.50 7.61 -1.58
C PHE A 147 7.46 8.79 -2.56
N ARG A 148 8.49 8.91 -3.41
CA ARG A 148 8.51 9.94 -4.46
C ARG A 148 7.41 9.71 -5.50
N ILE A 149 7.13 8.45 -5.84
CA ILE A 149 5.99 8.10 -6.70
C ILE A 149 4.66 8.49 -6.01
N ALA A 150 4.49 8.19 -4.72
CA ALA A 150 3.30 8.59 -3.96
C ALA A 150 3.12 10.12 -3.90
N GLU A 151 4.22 10.90 -3.95
CA GLU A 151 4.22 12.37 -4.04
C GLU A 151 3.87 12.91 -5.44
N GLY A 152 3.65 12.05 -6.46
CA GLY A 152 3.38 12.48 -7.84
C GLY A 152 4.64 12.70 -8.67
N LYS A 153 5.76 12.10 -8.28
CA LYS A 153 7.02 12.13 -9.03
C LYS A 153 7.25 10.80 -9.74
N ARG A 154 8.24 10.80 -10.63
CA ARG A 154 8.79 9.61 -11.27
C ARG A 154 10.33 9.62 -11.18
N ILE A 155 10.94 8.46 -11.42
CA ILE A 155 12.41 8.33 -11.46
C ILE A 155 12.96 9.15 -12.63
N LYS A 156 13.91 10.04 -12.35
CA LYS A 156 14.63 10.77 -13.40
C LYS A 156 15.60 9.85 -14.12
N ARG A 157 15.59 9.90 -15.45
CA ARG A 157 16.39 9.03 -16.31
C ARG A 157 17.28 9.84 -17.26
N ASN A 158 18.43 9.29 -17.56
CA ASN A 158 19.28 9.75 -18.63
C ASN A 158 18.64 9.45 -20.00
N THR A 159 19.24 9.97 -21.07
CA THR A 159 18.78 9.74 -22.44
C THR A 159 18.87 8.27 -22.90
N ASP A 160 19.71 7.47 -22.26
CA ASP A 160 19.84 6.04 -22.49
C ASP A 160 18.87 5.17 -21.65
N GLY A 161 18.00 5.81 -20.86
CA GLY A 161 17.01 5.15 -20.00
C GLY A 161 17.52 4.77 -18.61
N THR A 162 18.81 4.89 -18.32
CA THR A 162 19.35 4.62 -16.98
C THR A 162 18.91 5.66 -15.98
N ARG A 163 18.70 5.27 -14.70
CA ARG A 163 18.32 6.22 -13.65
C ARG A 163 19.46 7.17 -13.31
N VAL A 164 19.11 8.40 -12.95
CA VAL A 164 20.08 9.40 -12.48
C VAL A 164 20.30 9.24 -10.99
N PHE A 165 21.56 9.10 -10.58
CA PHE A 165 21.97 9.11 -9.18
C PHE A 165 23.43 9.59 -9.06
N THR A 166 23.81 10.00 -7.86
CA THR A 166 25.21 10.29 -7.48
C THR A 166 25.55 9.55 -6.20
N LYS A 167 26.85 9.43 -5.92
CA LYS A 167 27.38 9.02 -4.62
C LYS A 167 28.17 10.16 -4.02
N ASP A 168 28.01 10.39 -2.73
CA ASP A 168 28.88 11.30 -2.01
C ASP A 168 30.21 10.60 -1.58
N GLU A 169 31.09 11.37 -0.93
CA GLU A 169 32.39 10.86 -0.45
C GLU A 169 32.29 9.70 0.55
N SER A 170 31.16 9.57 1.24
CA SER A 170 30.88 8.45 2.15
C SER A 170 30.36 7.21 1.43
N GLY A 171 30.08 7.29 0.13
CA GLY A 171 29.48 6.23 -0.69
C GLY A 171 27.96 6.18 -0.62
N LYS A 172 27.32 7.16 0.03
CA LYS A 172 25.86 7.25 0.12
C LYS A 172 25.24 7.66 -1.21
N TYR A 173 24.16 6.99 -1.60
CA TYR A 173 23.43 7.27 -2.83
C TYR A 173 22.50 8.47 -2.66
N HIS A 174 22.43 9.29 -3.70
CA HIS A 174 21.50 10.41 -3.89
C HIS A 174 20.78 10.20 -5.21
N PHE A 175 19.50 9.80 -5.13
CA PHE A 175 18.66 9.52 -6.29
C PHE A 175 17.91 10.76 -6.73
N GLU A 176 17.72 10.93 -8.05
CA GLU A 176 17.01 12.08 -8.60
C GLU A 176 15.63 11.69 -9.13
N TYR A 177 14.71 12.62 -8.96
CA TYR A 177 13.30 12.49 -9.35
C TYR A 177 12.84 13.74 -10.09
N GLU A 178 11.82 13.58 -10.91
CA GLU A 178 11.18 14.68 -11.62
C GLU A 178 9.65 14.62 -11.45
N ALA A 179 8.94 15.69 -11.73
CA ALA A 179 7.48 15.69 -11.72
C ALA A 179 6.97 14.65 -12.74
N ASP A 180 6.01 13.83 -12.34
CA ASP A 180 5.37 12.90 -13.25
C ASP A 180 4.31 13.64 -14.08
N PRO A 181 4.49 13.80 -15.42
CA PRO A 181 3.52 14.53 -16.25
C PRO A 181 2.14 13.84 -16.30
N ALA A 182 2.06 12.57 -15.93
CA ALA A 182 0.80 11.81 -15.86
C ALA A 182 0.24 11.73 -14.43
N ASP A 183 0.78 12.49 -13.47
CA ASP A 183 0.23 12.56 -12.11
C ASP A 183 -1.18 13.15 -12.13
N ASN A 184 -2.15 12.41 -11.59
CA ASN A 184 -3.54 12.85 -11.51
C ASN A 184 -3.92 13.46 -10.15
N GLY A 185 -2.95 13.65 -9.27
CA GLY A 185 -3.12 14.33 -7.98
C GLY A 185 -3.55 13.44 -6.82
N HIS A 186 -3.68 12.12 -6.98
CA HIS A 186 -3.81 11.21 -5.84
C HIS A 186 -2.51 11.18 -5.03
N ARG A 187 -2.66 11.13 -3.71
CA ARG A 187 -1.55 11.05 -2.74
C ARG A 187 -1.81 9.89 -1.80
N PRO A 188 -1.50 8.65 -2.22
CA PRO A 188 -1.65 7.49 -1.35
C PRO A 188 -0.67 7.53 -0.19
N GLY A 189 -1.03 6.90 0.92
CA GLY A 189 -0.08 6.50 1.94
C GLY A 189 0.78 5.32 1.48
N VAL A 190 1.76 4.95 2.31
CA VAL A 190 2.65 3.81 2.03
C VAL A 190 2.52 2.76 3.13
N TYR A 191 2.28 1.53 2.73
CA TYR A 191 2.10 0.36 3.59
C TYR A 191 3.37 -0.49 3.50
N ILE A 192 4.19 -0.53 4.55
CA ILE A 192 5.58 -0.99 4.53
C ILE A 192 5.70 -2.35 5.20
N GLU A 193 6.07 -3.40 4.46
CA GLU A 193 6.41 -4.69 5.05
C GLU A 193 7.93 -4.87 5.16
N THR A 194 8.47 -5.09 6.39
CA THR A 194 9.84 -5.59 6.54
C THR A 194 9.84 -7.10 6.31
N LYS A 195 10.57 -7.52 5.26
CA LYS A 195 10.71 -8.94 4.91
C LYS A 195 11.87 -9.55 5.69
N ILE A 196 11.58 -10.70 6.33
CA ILE A 196 12.62 -11.48 7.04
C ILE A 196 13.57 -10.59 7.90
N PRO A 197 13.03 -9.67 8.73
CA PRO A 197 13.87 -8.71 9.47
C PRO A 197 14.88 -9.40 10.40
N ASP A 198 14.63 -10.65 10.80
CA ASP A 198 15.54 -11.44 11.63
C ASP A 198 16.87 -11.74 10.90
N GLU A 199 16.89 -11.71 9.55
CA GLU A 199 18.12 -11.83 8.74
C GLU A 199 18.81 -10.46 8.51
N TYR A 200 18.15 -9.34 8.86
CA TYR A 200 18.65 -7.97 8.67
C TYR A 200 18.60 -7.17 9.98
N PRO A 201 19.47 -7.46 10.98
CA PRO A 201 19.47 -6.74 12.25
C PRO A 201 19.51 -5.22 12.05
N GLY A 202 18.62 -4.48 12.74
CA GLY A 202 18.50 -3.03 12.63
C GLY A 202 17.69 -2.54 11.41
N LEU A 203 16.93 -3.42 10.74
CA LEU A 203 16.13 -3.04 9.56
C LEU A 203 15.04 -2.02 9.92
N GLU A 204 14.35 -2.21 11.05
CA GLU A 204 13.27 -1.32 11.50
C GLU A 204 13.80 0.07 11.86
N GLU A 205 14.97 0.16 12.50
CA GLU A 205 15.68 1.42 12.78
C GLU A 205 16.07 2.12 11.47
N GLN A 206 16.59 1.36 10.51
CA GLN A 206 16.97 1.91 9.22
C GLN A 206 15.74 2.44 8.44
N VAL A 207 14.60 1.75 8.51
CA VAL A 207 13.32 2.22 7.95
C VAL A 207 12.90 3.53 8.64
N TYR A 208 13.00 3.61 9.97
CA TYR A 208 12.67 4.84 10.70
C TYR A 208 13.54 6.02 10.28
N ASP A 209 14.86 5.82 10.19
CA ASP A 209 15.84 6.86 9.84
C ASP A 209 15.65 7.30 8.38
N GLU A 210 15.40 6.35 7.47
CA GLU A 210 15.19 6.67 6.07
C GLU A 210 13.88 7.44 5.87
N LEU A 211 12.79 7.07 6.55
CA LEU A 211 11.54 7.83 6.56
C LEU A 211 11.75 9.26 7.09
N ALA A 212 12.57 9.44 8.12
CA ALA A 212 12.91 10.76 8.64
C ALA A 212 13.70 11.58 7.60
N ARG A 213 14.68 10.96 6.95
CA ARG A 213 15.51 11.59 5.91
C ARG A 213 14.69 12.09 4.72
N ILE A 214 13.73 11.28 4.25
CA ILE A 214 12.91 11.62 3.08
C ILE A 214 11.67 12.47 3.41
N GLY A 215 11.44 12.81 4.70
CA GLY A 215 10.32 13.63 5.16
C GLY A 215 8.98 12.87 5.31
N TRP A 216 9.04 11.54 5.40
CA TRP A 216 7.84 10.71 5.52
C TRP A 216 7.59 10.14 6.92
N ASN A 217 8.51 10.33 7.86
CA ASN A 217 8.28 9.92 9.25
C ASN A 217 7.27 10.88 9.91
N PRO A 218 6.05 10.42 10.30
CA PRO A 218 5.04 11.31 10.88
C PRO A 218 5.36 11.76 12.31
N LEU A 219 6.49 11.31 12.88
CA LEU A 219 6.96 11.67 14.23
C LEU A 219 8.11 12.68 14.18
N VAL A 220 8.63 13.02 13.00
CA VAL A 220 9.80 13.87 12.80
C VAL A 220 9.49 14.96 11.77
N GLY A 221 9.86 16.22 12.06
CA GLY A 221 9.61 17.35 11.19
C GLY A 221 8.19 17.89 11.28
N GLU A 222 7.59 18.25 10.16
CA GLU A 222 6.23 18.77 10.10
C GLU A 222 5.20 17.63 10.28
N ILE A 223 4.44 17.72 11.35
CA ILE A 223 3.39 16.72 11.67
C ILE A 223 2.09 17.18 11.01
N PRO A 224 1.45 16.36 10.15
CA PRO A 224 0.18 16.70 9.53
C PRO A 224 -0.91 17.05 10.56
N ALA A 225 -1.82 17.97 10.22
CA ALA A 225 -2.95 18.31 11.06
C ALA A 225 -3.79 17.07 11.38
N ALA A 226 -4.41 17.05 12.57
CA ALA A 226 -5.21 15.91 13.01
C ALA A 226 -6.47 15.73 12.14
N GLU A 227 -7.01 16.84 11.63
CA GLU A 227 -8.23 16.93 10.85
C GLU A 227 -7.98 16.88 9.34
N GLU A 228 -6.73 16.63 8.91
CA GLU A 228 -6.42 16.51 7.48
C GLU A 228 -7.23 15.36 6.87
N PRO A 229 -8.08 15.63 5.84
CA PRO A 229 -8.99 14.62 5.32
C PRO A 229 -8.24 13.57 4.47
N PHE A 230 -8.72 12.31 4.53
CA PHE A 230 -8.18 11.24 3.70
C PHE A 230 -8.44 11.41 2.20
N TRP A 231 -9.48 12.18 1.85
CA TRP A 231 -9.85 12.50 0.47
C TRP A 231 -10.15 13.99 0.32
N LYS A 232 -9.65 14.59 -0.76
CA LYS A 232 -9.94 15.97 -1.17
C LYS A 232 -10.70 15.93 -2.50
N GLY A 233 -12.04 16.08 -2.42
CA GLY A 233 -12.91 15.82 -3.57
C GLY A 233 -12.88 14.34 -3.94
N ASP A 234 -12.54 14.07 -5.17
CA ASP A 234 -12.36 12.73 -5.76
C ASP A 234 -10.93 12.17 -5.60
N ARG A 235 -10.03 12.90 -4.92
CA ARG A 235 -8.61 12.55 -4.84
C ARG A 235 -8.21 12.00 -3.48
N VAL A 236 -7.49 10.89 -3.49
CA VAL A 236 -6.84 10.33 -2.31
C VAL A 236 -5.82 11.34 -1.77
N ASN A 237 -5.79 11.52 -0.45
CA ASN A 237 -4.93 12.46 0.25
C ASN A 237 -4.23 11.84 1.48
N VAL A 238 -4.28 10.53 1.62
CA VAL A 238 -3.74 9.78 2.78
C VAL A 238 -2.27 10.10 3.04
N GLY A 239 -1.46 10.24 1.98
CA GLY A 239 -0.03 10.58 2.08
C GLY A 239 0.27 11.94 2.73
N ASN A 240 -0.74 12.80 2.90
CA ASN A 240 -0.62 14.09 3.59
C ASN A 240 -1.23 14.07 5.01
N THR A 241 -1.69 12.92 5.50
CA THR A 241 -2.32 12.76 6.82
C THR A 241 -1.35 12.15 7.84
N ARG A 242 -1.76 12.07 9.09
CA ARG A 242 -1.01 11.33 10.13
C ARG A 242 -0.90 9.84 9.84
N GLY A 243 -1.80 9.29 9.04
CA GLY A 243 -1.80 7.90 8.59
C GLY A 243 -0.96 7.63 7.35
N LYS A 244 -0.09 8.55 6.92
CA LYS A 244 0.69 8.43 5.68
C LYS A 244 1.59 7.19 5.59
N ILE A 245 1.92 6.56 6.71
CA ILE A 245 2.62 5.26 6.75
C ILE A 245 1.90 4.26 7.63
N LEU A 246 1.96 2.99 7.24
CA LEU A 246 1.66 1.84 8.07
C LEU A 246 2.82 0.85 7.96
N VAL A 247 3.27 0.28 9.09
CA VAL A 247 4.34 -0.72 9.13
C VAL A 247 3.77 -2.09 9.45
N GLN A 248 4.31 -3.14 8.82
CA GLN A 248 3.88 -4.53 9.05
C GLN A 248 5.03 -5.52 8.93
N THR A 249 4.89 -6.67 9.57
CA THR A 249 5.76 -7.83 9.39
C THR A 249 5.12 -9.09 9.96
N PHE A 250 5.57 -10.26 9.49
CA PHE A 250 5.24 -11.56 10.09
C PHE A 250 6.12 -11.89 11.32
N SER A 251 7.24 -11.19 11.49
CA SER A 251 8.18 -11.44 12.57
C SER A 251 7.69 -10.81 13.88
N ARG A 252 7.58 -11.63 14.96
CA ARG A 252 7.30 -11.10 16.30
C ARG A 252 8.42 -10.18 16.80
N PRO A 253 9.72 -10.55 16.69
CA PRO A 253 10.80 -9.62 17.01
C PRO A 253 10.72 -8.33 16.19
N GLY A 254 10.42 -8.40 14.87
CA GLY A 254 10.24 -7.22 14.02
C GLY A 254 9.12 -6.31 14.51
N MET A 255 7.95 -6.85 14.91
CA MET A 255 6.87 -6.06 15.50
C MET A 255 7.29 -5.37 16.80
N MET A 256 8.03 -6.06 17.66
CA MET A 256 8.57 -5.46 18.91
C MET A 256 9.61 -4.37 18.62
N ASN A 257 10.42 -4.54 17.57
CA ASN A 257 11.31 -3.49 17.08
C ASN A 257 10.54 -2.28 16.56
N PHE A 258 9.50 -2.47 15.78
CA PHE A 258 8.61 -1.36 15.33
C PHE A 258 8.02 -0.61 16.53
N LYS A 259 7.52 -1.33 17.55
CA LYS A 259 7.07 -0.69 18.79
C LYS A 259 8.17 0.14 19.46
N ARG A 260 9.40 -0.39 19.51
CA ARG A 260 10.54 0.30 20.12
C ARG A 260 10.91 1.58 19.38
N VAL A 261 10.93 1.58 18.03
CA VAL A 261 11.40 2.72 17.25
C VAL A 261 10.30 3.75 16.96
N PHE A 262 9.04 3.34 16.79
CA PHE A 262 7.92 4.24 16.49
C PHE A 262 7.02 4.52 17.71
N GLY A 263 7.17 3.76 18.79
CA GLY A 263 6.16 3.74 19.86
C GLY A 263 4.83 3.22 19.31
N GLU A 264 3.73 3.53 19.99
CA GLU A 264 2.38 3.24 19.50
C GLU A 264 1.76 4.46 18.79
N LYS A 265 2.58 5.18 17.99
CA LYS A 265 2.21 6.49 17.40
C LYS A 265 2.02 6.43 15.90
N VAL A 266 2.32 5.31 15.25
CA VAL A 266 2.09 5.06 13.84
C VAL A 266 1.20 3.84 13.66
N LEU A 267 0.58 3.72 12.49
CA LEU A 267 -0.19 2.54 12.14
C LEU A 267 0.76 1.34 12.04
N ALA A 268 0.38 0.24 12.69
CA ALA A 268 1.12 -1.02 12.65
C ALA A 268 0.17 -2.20 12.48
N SER A 269 0.58 -3.22 11.72
CA SER A 269 -0.19 -4.43 11.46
C SER A 269 0.66 -5.67 11.72
N PHE A 270 0.21 -6.53 12.62
CA PHE A 270 0.83 -7.83 12.82
C PHE A 270 0.31 -8.80 11.76
N LEU A 271 1.20 -9.27 10.89
CA LEU A 271 0.86 -10.22 9.82
C LEU A 271 0.82 -11.63 10.35
N ILE A 272 -0.29 -12.31 10.04
CA ILE A 272 -0.46 -13.74 10.23
C ILE A 272 -0.94 -14.35 8.91
N GLY A 273 -0.64 -15.60 8.64
CA GLY A 273 -1.12 -16.11 7.35
C GLY A 273 -0.78 -17.56 7.08
N ASN A 274 0.38 -17.87 6.62
CA ASN A 274 0.69 -19.23 6.23
C ASN A 274 1.09 -20.09 7.45
N PRO A 275 0.34 -21.17 7.75
CA PRO A 275 0.68 -22.05 8.88
C PRO A 275 2.09 -22.67 8.81
N LYS A 276 2.70 -22.66 7.62
CA LYS A 276 4.08 -23.16 7.44
C LYS A 276 5.16 -22.13 7.77
N THR A 277 4.82 -20.84 7.83
CA THR A 277 5.78 -19.75 7.97
C THR A 277 5.56 -18.88 9.19
N ASN A 278 4.43 -19.02 9.90
CA ASN A 278 4.10 -18.23 11.08
C ASN A 278 3.45 -19.10 12.15
N GLU A 279 3.97 -19.08 13.37
CA GLU A 279 3.46 -19.86 14.51
C GLU A 279 2.00 -19.50 14.88
N PHE A 280 1.55 -18.29 14.53
CA PHE A 280 0.20 -17.80 14.80
C PHE A 280 -0.79 -17.97 13.63
N ALA A 281 -0.43 -18.71 12.62
CA ALA A 281 -1.28 -18.87 11.44
C ALA A 281 -2.52 -19.73 11.64
N LYS A 282 -2.67 -20.37 12.82
CA LYS A 282 -3.80 -21.26 13.12
C LYS A 282 -4.93 -20.48 13.80
N PRO A 283 -6.18 -20.61 13.30
CA PRO A 283 -7.34 -19.92 13.88
C PRO A 283 -7.59 -20.23 15.37
N GLU A 284 -7.22 -21.43 15.84
CA GLU A 284 -7.38 -21.85 17.23
C GLU A 284 -6.52 -21.06 18.23
N VAL A 285 -5.48 -20.37 17.77
CA VAL A 285 -4.62 -19.51 18.62
C VAL A 285 -5.03 -18.04 18.60
N THR A 286 -6.29 -17.75 18.31
CA THR A 286 -6.84 -16.40 18.15
C THR A 286 -6.53 -15.50 19.35
N ASP A 287 -6.67 -16.02 20.58
CA ASP A 287 -6.48 -15.21 21.80
C ASP A 287 -5.00 -14.81 21.97
N GLU A 288 -4.07 -15.68 21.58
CA GLU A 288 -2.63 -15.40 21.59
C GLU A 288 -2.26 -14.35 20.52
N ILE A 289 -2.84 -14.44 19.34
CA ILE A 289 -2.66 -13.47 18.24
C ILE A 289 -3.11 -12.08 18.71
N ILE A 290 -4.31 -11.99 19.31
CA ILE A 290 -4.87 -10.74 19.82
C ILE A 290 -4.00 -10.18 20.96
N ALA A 291 -3.58 -11.04 21.89
CA ALA A 291 -2.72 -10.66 23.01
C ALA A 291 -1.40 -10.09 22.50
N PHE A 292 -0.75 -10.76 21.55
CA PHE A 292 0.50 -10.30 20.97
C PHE A 292 0.34 -8.99 20.16
N ALA A 293 -0.73 -8.85 19.38
CA ALA A 293 -1.00 -7.60 18.65
C ALA A 293 -1.11 -6.41 19.62
N LYS A 294 -1.78 -6.60 20.75
CA LYS A 294 -1.84 -5.57 21.82
C LYS A 294 -0.48 -5.33 22.48
N GLU A 295 0.26 -6.40 22.77
CA GLU A 295 1.61 -6.30 23.36
C GLU A 295 2.56 -5.49 22.48
N CYS A 296 2.57 -5.75 21.16
CA CYS A 296 3.43 -5.03 20.23
C CYS A 296 2.86 -3.67 19.78
N GLY A 297 1.67 -3.28 20.25
CA GLY A 297 1.03 -2.00 19.91
C GLY A 297 0.50 -1.93 18.47
N ALA A 298 0.18 -3.09 17.86
CA ALA A 298 -0.39 -3.16 16.52
C ALA A 298 -1.92 -3.04 16.58
N PRO A 299 -2.53 -1.94 16.11
CA PRO A 299 -3.98 -1.80 16.05
C PRO A 299 -4.63 -2.64 14.95
N PHE A 300 -3.84 -3.22 14.05
CA PHE A 300 -4.31 -4.08 12.96
C PHE A 300 -3.71 -5.48 13.05
N ILE A 301 -4.50 -6.46 12.62
CA ILE A 301 -4.04 -7.80 12.27
C ILE A 301 -4.21 -7.96 10.76
N GLY A 302 -3.12 -8.34 10.07
CA GLY A 302 -3.15 -8.66 8.65
C GLY A 302 -3.25 -10.18 8.47
N THR A 303 -4.25 -10.68 7.72
CA THR A 303 -4.44 -12.12 7.49
C THR A 303 -4.80 -12.42 6.04
N ASN A 304 -4.54 -13.66 5.59
CA ASN A 304 -4.90 -14.06 4.24
C ASN A 304 -6.40 -14.33 4.08
N LEU A 305 -6.87 -14.33 2.84
CA LEU A 305 -8.26 -14.66 2.48
C LEU A 305 -8.66 -16.08 2.89
N GLY A 306 -7.73 -17.00 2.84
CA GLY A 306 -7.89 -18.43 3.10
C GLY A 306 -8.97 -19.13 2.26
N ASP A 307 -8.71 -20.37 1.95
CA ASP A 307 -9.76 -21.34 1.69
C ASP A 307 -10.32 -21.80 3.05
N ALA A 308 -11.46 -22.40 3.10
CA ALA A 308 -12.35 -22.61 4.23
C ALA A 308 -11.76 -22.89 5.64
N ASN A 309 -10.45 -23.17 5.76
CA ASN A 309 -9.81 -23.54 7.03
C ASN A 309 -8.59 -22.69 7.43
N ASP A 310 -8.10 -21.78 6.59
CA ASP A 310 -6.81 -21.11 6.81
C ASP A 310 -6.90 -19.57 6.89
N GLY A 311 -8.08 -19.01 6.60
CA GLY A 311 -8.28 -17.57 6.53
C GLY A 311 -9.16 -17.01 7.65
N LEU A 312 -9.48 -15.74 7.52
CA LEU A 312 -10.32 -15.02 8.46
C LEU A 312 -11.75 -15.60 8.49
N SER A 313 -12.13 -16.24 9.59
CA SER A 313 -13.50 -16.63 9.85
C SER A 313 -14.31 -15.48 10.48
N PRO A 314 -15.67 -15.49 10.38
CA PRO A 314 -16.51 -14.51 11.08
C PRO A 314 -16.29 -14.51 12.60
N GLU A 315 -16.05 -15.67 13.20
CA GLU A 315 -15.77 -15.79 14.65
C GLU A 315 -14.44 -15.09 14.98
N PHE A 316 -13.38 -15.35 14.20
CA PHE A 316 -12.09 -14.75 14.42
C PHE A 316 -12.13 -13.21 14.22
N ALA A 317 -12.76 -12.74 13.14
CA ALA A 317 -12.98 -11.31 12.94
C ALA A 317 -13.75 -10.68 14.11
N GLY A 318 -14.82 -11.34 14.59
CA GLY A 318 -15.60 -10.88 15.72
C GLY A 318 -14.77 -10.77 17.01
N LYS A 319 -13.88 -11.70 17.31
CA LYS A 319 -12.96 -11.65 18.46
C LYS A 319 -11.96 -10.48 18.32
N ILE A 320 -11.38 -10.28 17.13
CA ILE A 320 -10.47 -9.16 16.88
C ILE A 320 -11.17 -7.82 17.10
N HIS A 321 -12.35 -7.64 16.49
CA HIS A 321 -13.14 -6.42 16.65
C HIS A 321 -13.58 -6.19 18.10
N ALA A 322 -14.02 -7.24 18.82
CA ALA A 322 -14.36 -7.17 20.25
C ALA A 322 -13.16 -6.76 21.12
N ALA A 323 -11.95 -7.07 20.69
CA ALA A 323 -10.72 -6.65 21.33
C ALA A 323 -10.30 -5.20 21.03
N GLY A 324 -11.07 -4.47 20.17
CA GLY A 324 -10.79 -3.10 19.74
C GLY A 324 -9.74 -3.00 18.64
N LEU A 325 -9.40 -4.10 18.00
CA LEU A 325 -8.47 -4.17 16.87
C LEU A 325 -9.23 -4.19 15.53
N LYS A 326 -8.53 -3.91 14.43
CA LYS A 326 -9.04 -3.96 13.05
C LYS A 326 -8.33 -5.06 12.25
N VAL A 327 -8.90 -5.42 11.09
CA VAL A 327 -8.37 -6.48 10.23
C VAL A 327 -8.15 -5.97 8.81
N ASN A 328 -6.94 -6.12 8.29
CA ASN A 328 -6.63 -5.97 6.86
C ASN A 328 -6.39 -7.34 6.25
N VAL A 329 -7.10 -7.65 5.14
CA VAL A 329 -7.07 -8.99 4.55
C VAL A 329 -6.35 -8.96 3.20
N TYR A 330 -5.50 -9.95 2.94
CA TYR A 330 -4.73 -10.10 1.70
C TYR A 330 -4.93 -11.49 1.05
N SER A 331 -4.86 -11.63 -0.28
CA SER A 331 -4.88 -10.55 -1.27
C SER A 331 -6.09 -10.76 -2.18
N PHE A 332 -6.92 -9.73 -2.32
CA PHE A 332 -8.13 -9.79 -3.14
C PHE A 332 -7.81 -9.76 -4.64
N ASN A 333 -8.53 -10.57 -5.42
CA ASN A 333 -8.40 -10.67 -6.87
C ASN A 333 -9.72 -10.56 -7.60
N THR A 334 -10.86 -10.89 -6.96
CA THR A 334 -12.18 -10.95 -7.59
C THR A 334 -13.26 -10.27 -6.75
N VAL A 335 -14.33 -9.88 -7.41
CA VAL A 335 -15.50 -9.27 -6.75
C VAL A 335 -16.16 -10.24 -5.77
N GLU A 336 -16.19 -11.54 -6.08
CA GLU A 336 -16.77 -12.56 -5.20
C GLU A 336 -16.00 -12.66 -3.87
N GLN A 337 -14.67 -12.56 -3.91
CA GLN A 337 -13.86 -12.46 -2.68
C GLN A 337 -14.23 -11.23 -1.87
N MET A 338 -14.36 -10.07 -2.53
CA MET A 338 -14.73 -8.82 -1.88
C MET A 338 -16.13 -8.90 -1.24
N GLU A 339 -17.11 -9.49 -1.94
CA GLU A 339 -18.47 -9.72 -1.42
C GLU A 339 -18.48 -10.58 -0.17
N LYS A 340 -17.69 -11.66 -0.14
CA LYS A 340 -17.57 -12.55 1.02
C LYS A 340 -17.11 -11.82 2.28
N TYR A 341 -16.18 -10.87 2.15
CA TYR A 341 -15.55 -10.20 3.30
C TYR A 341 -16.18 -8.86 3.66
N PHE A 342 -16.86 -8.21 2.74
CA PHE A 342 -17.55 -6.95 2.97
C PHE A 342 -19.04 -7.13 3.28
N GLY A 343 -19.65 -8.18 2.74
CA GLY A 343 -21.08 -8.45 2.82
C GLY A 343 -21.86 -8.02 1.56
N PRO A 344 -23.04 -8.62 1.31
CA PRO A 344 -23.83 -8.35 0.12
C PRO A 344 -24.65 -7.06 0.23
N GLY A 345 -24.60 -6.24 -0.81
CA GLY A 345 -25.60 -5.23 -1.11
C GLY A 345 -25.36 -3.81 -0.60
N GLU A 346 -26.14 -2.84 -1.16
CA GLU A 346 -26.13 -1.44 -0.77
C GLU A 346 -26.54 -1.29 0.70
N GLY A 347 -25.71 -0.59 1.50
CA GLY A 347 -26.09 -0.08 2.82
C GLY A 347 -26.35 -1.12 3.91
N LYS A 348 -26.23 -2.42 3.67
CA LYS A 348 -26.35 -3.45 4.71
C LYS A 348 -24.97 -3.88 5.17
N LYS A 349 -24.50 -3.25 6.23
CA LYS A 349 -23.40 -3.76 7.05
C LYS A 349 -23.88 -4.96 7.86
N SER A 350 -23.73 -6.18 7.37
CA SER A 350 -23.21 -7.19 8.28
C SER A 350 -21.83 -6.65 8.66
N ALA A 351 -21.42 -6.69 9.91
CA ALA A 351 -20.12 -6.16 10.30
C ALA A 351 -19.07 -6.69 9.30
N PRO A 352 -18.34 -5.83 8.57
CA PRO A 352 -17.40 -6.31 7.56
C PRO A 352 -16.38 -7.21 8.25
N LEU A 353 -16.04 -8.33 7.64
CA LEU A 353 -14.97 -9.18 8.18
C LEU A 353 -13.61 -8.49 8.03
N ALA A 354 -13.46 -7.62 7.01
CA ALA A 354 -12.25 -6.87 6.73
C ALA A 354 -12.51 -5.37 6.85
N ASP A 355 -11.64 -4.64 7.53
CA ASP A 355 -11.64 -3.18 7.62
C ASP A 355 -10.89 -2.53 6.47
N GLY A 356 -9.91 -3.24 5.87
CA GLY A 356 -9.19 -2.83 4.68
C GLY A 356 -8.90 -4.03 3.77
N MET A 357 -8.85 -3.78 2.47
CA MET A 357 -8.59 -4.80 1.45
C MET A 357 -7.21 -4.59 0.84
N ILE A 358 -6.28 -5.50 1.09
CA ILE A 358 -5.00 -5.58 0.38
C ILE A 358 -5.29 -6.34 -0.92
N THR A 359 -5.15 -5.66 -2.06
CA THR A 359 -5.67 -6.13 -3.34
C THR A 359 -4.63 -6.12 -4.46
N ASN A 360 -4.68 -7.14 -5.32
CA ASN A 360 -3.93 -7.18 -6.58
C ASN A 360 -4.66 -6.40 -7.70
N ARG A 361 -5.92 -6.02 -7.45
CA ARG A 361 -6.85 -5.41 -8.39
C ARG A 361 -7.46 -4.14 -7.77
N THR A 362 -6.62 -3.10 -7.66
CA THR A 362 -7.05 -1.78 -7.15
C THR A 362 -8.25 -1.25 -7.93
N ASP A 363 -8.27 -1.42 -9.26
CA ASP A 363 -9.37 -1.09 -10.15
C ASP A 363 -10.71 -1.69 -9.67
N LEU A 364 -10.75 -3.02 -9.51
CA LEU A 364 -11.96 -3.71 -9.05
C LEU A 364 -12.37 -3.30 -7.64
N THR A 365 -11.40 -3.07 -6.75
CA THR A 365 -11.70 -2.77 -5.34
C THR A 365 -12.24 -1.34 -5.18
N VAL A 366 -11.70 -0.37 -5.92
CA VAL A 366 -12.22 1.01 -5.96
C VAL A 366 -13.65 1.02 -6.50
N ASP A 367 -13.90 0.35 -7.63
CA ASP A 367 -15.24 0.26 -8.23
C ASP A 367 -16.22 -0.51 -7.37
N PHE A 368 -15.77 -1.57 -6.69
CA PHE A 368 -16.56 -2.33 -5.74
C PHE A 368 -17.10 -1.46 -4.59
N TYR A 369 -16.24 -0.63 -4.00
CA TYR A 369 -16.62 0.27 -2.92
C TYR A 369 -17.47 1.45 -3.41
N ASN A 370 -17.20 1.97 -4.61
CA ASN A 370 -18.02 3.03 -5.22
C ASN A 370 -19.44 2.54 -5.48
N ALA A 371 -19.61 1.38 -6.09
CA ALA A 371 -20.92 0.77 -6.34
C ALA A 371 -21.74 0.54 -5.07
N ARG A 372 -21.07 0.39 -3.91
CA ARG A 372 -21.69 0.23 -2.58
C ARG A 372 -21.83 1.53 -1.80
N LYS A 373 -21.50 2.67 -2.44
CA LYS A 373 -21.60 4.02 -1.84
C LYS A 373 -20.79 4.20 -0.54
N VAL A 374 -19.74 3.40 -0.36
CA VAL A 374 -18.77 3.58 0.75
C VAL A 374 -17.59 4.46 0.33
N ARG A 375 -17.46 4.71 -0.97
CA ARG A 375 -16.48 5.59 -1.59
C ARG A 375 -17.20 6.56 -2.53
N ALA A 376 -16.75 7.82 -2.57
CA ALA A 376 -17.44 8.87 -3.34
C ALA A 376 -17.20 8.79 -4.86
N TYR A 377 -16.20 8.01 -5.30
CA TYR A 377 -15.80 7.89 -6.70
C TYR A 377 -15.31 6.47 -7.02
N GLY A 378 -15.44 6.10 -8.30
CA GLY A 378 -14.87 4.88 -8.90
C GLY A 378 -13.60 5.18 -9.68
N THR A 379 -13.16 4.23 -10.50
CA THR A 379 -12.07 4.46 -11.43
C THR A 379 -12.55 5.35 -12.59
N GLU A 380 -11.80 6.41 -12.90
CA GLU A 380 -12.13 7.31 -14.01
C GLU A 380 -11.85 6.68 -15.38
N LYS A 381 -10.89 5.76 -15.44
CA LYS A 381 -10.35 5.14 -16.65
C LYS A 381 -10.21 3.64 -16.46
N THR A 382 -10.26 2.92 -17.57
CA THR A 382 -9.90 1.50 -17.56
C THR A 382 -8.44 1.32 -17.14
N PRO A 383 -8.05 0.14 -16.61
CA PRO A 383 -6.67 -0.15 -16.28
C PRO A 383 -5.68 0.05 -17.44
N GLN A 384 -6.11 -0.30 -18.65
CA GLN A 384 -5.32 -0.13 -19.88
C GLN A 384 -5.13 1.34 -20.25
N GLU A 385 -6.18 2.16 -20.16
CA GLU A 385 -6.10 3.61 -20.38
C GLU A 385 -5.19 4.27 -19.35
N THR A 386 -5.29 3.88 -18.08
CA THR A 386 -4.40 4.38 -17.02
C THR A 386 -2.93 4.05 -17.32
N LEU A 387 -2.62 2.82 -17.79
CA LEU A 387 -1.27 2.45 -18.21
C LEU A 387 -0.81 3.25 -19.43
N ALA A 388 -1.69 3.48 -20.40
CA ALA A 388 -1.37 4.25 -21.60
C ALA A 388 -1.03 5.71 -21.28
N ASP A 389 -1.80 6.36 -20.40
CA ASP A 389 -1.54 7.73 -19.93
C ASP A 389 -0.20 7.85 -19.19
N LEU A 390 0.18 6.81 -18.46
CA LEU A 390 1.47 6.73 -17.79
C LEU A 390 2.65 6.49 -18.75
N GLY A 391 2.38 6.32 -20.05
CA GLY A 391 3.37 6.05 -21.08
C GLY A 391 3.70 4.57 -21.26
N TYR A 392 2.96 3.66 -20.61
CA TYR A 392 3.11 2.21 -20.77
C TYR A 392 2.16 1.69 -21.85
N ASN A 393 2.39 2.11 -23.11
CA ASN A 393 1.62 1.65 -24.26
C ASN A 393 2.00 0.20 -24.64
N GLN A 394 1.12 -0.49 -25.40
CA GLN A 394 1.34 -1.86 -25.86
C GLN A 394 2.53 -1.96 -26.80
#